data_31c290274784c4ef37e931f831668e43
#
_entry.id   31c290274784c4ef37e931f831668e43
#
_cell.length_a   1.000
_cell.length_b   1.000
_cell.length_c   1.000
_cell.angle_alpha   90.00
_cell.angle_beta   90.00
_cell.angle_gamma   90.00
#
_symmetry.space_group_name_H-M   'P 1'
#
loop_
_entity.id
_entity.type
_entity.pdbx_description
1 polymer ?
#
loop_
_entity_poly.entity_id
_entity_poly.type
_entity_poly.pdbx_seq_one_letter_code
_entity_poly.pdbx_strand_id
1 'polypeptide(L)'
;MTRPFPQSNVGIKAAVAHGWRGANELFDLPLFGGLAPLDHSRMDEEIILKLEKRLGRLHARQRLGIETDHEAQLFGQGLNFFHIENWDSAESVIRIALKLTGLYWRARRNAERILIKHNEVRFKQLPRAFEDFTILHISDLHVDMNEGAMRHLVELVGDLSYDLCVLTGDYRGKTFGPFEETLDGIARVRAHLHEPIYGVLGNHDTIRMVPGIEAMGIRILLNECEAIVRGDQRIHLAGIDDAHYFRVDNIEKAASQIPDGEFSILLSHTPEIYRQAAHANFNLLLSGHTHGGQICLPGSIPITLDSVLPRRLGAGAWQHHNMIGYTSVGAGSSIIAARLNCPPEITLHHLRRG
;
A
#
# COMPACT_ATOMS: atom_id res chain seq x y z
N MET A 1 -17.42 17.07 -18.20
CA MET A 1 -18.47 17.37 -17.19
C MET A 1 -18.65 16.11 -16.35
N THR A 2 -17.85 15.98 -15.32
CA THR A 2 -17.89 14.86 -14.36
C THR A 2 -18.82 15.25 -13.21
N ARG A 3 -19.83 14.44 -12.98
CA ARG A 3 -20.75 14.62 -11.84
C ARG A 3 -20.03 14.23 -10.55
N PRO A 4 -20.16 14.99 -9.46
CA PRO A 4 -19.64 14.57 -8.16
C PRO A 4 -20.40 13.34 -7.64
N PHE A 5 -19.70 12.48 -6.92
CA PHE A 5 -20.27 11.33 -6.24
C PHE A 5 -21.36 11.78 -5.26
N PRO A 6 -22.47 11.05 -5.11
CA PRO A 6 -23.45 11.32 -4.09
C PRO A 6 -22.86 11.02 -2.71
N GLN A 7 -22.86 12.04 -1.84
CA GLN A 7 -22.60 11.87 -0.42
C GLN A 7 -23.76 11.08 0.19
N SER A 8 -23.55 9.83 0.51
CA SER A 8 -24.49 9.08 1.34
C SER A 8 -24.20 9.38 2.81
N ASN A 9 -24.91 10.34 3.38
CA ASN A 9 -25.05 10.51 4.82
C ASN A 9 -25.83 9.32 5.39
N VAL A 10 -25.13 8.29 5.83
CA VAL A 10 -25.65 7.33 6.79
C VAL A 10 -24.99 7.61 8.13
N GLY A 11 -25.74 8.29 8.98
CA GLY A 11 -25.31 8.63 10.33
C GLY A 11 -25.11 7.38 11.17
N ILE A 12 -23.87 7.09 11.51
CA ILE A 12 -23.53 6.24 12.65
C ILE A 12 -23.07 7.18 13.77
N LYS A 13 -24.05 7.70 14.51
CA LYS A 13 -23.79 8.25 15.85
C LYS A 13 -24.14 7.18 16.88
N ALA A 14 -23.21 7.05 17.81
CA ALA A 14 -23.30 6.48 19.15
C ALA A 14 -22.65 5.11 19.35
N ALA A 15 -21.51 5.14 19.98
CA ALA A 15 -21.22 4.51 21.27
C ALA A 15 -19.72 4.56 21.55
N VAL A 16 -19.22 5.71 21.99
CA VAL A 16 -17.94 5.78 22.67
C VAL A 16 -18.23 6.30 24.09
N ALA A 17 -18.36 5.41 25.03
CA ALA A 17 -18.04 5.57 26.44
C ALA A 17 -18.27 4.23 27.15
N HIS A 18 -17.22 3.63 27.60
CA HIS A 18 -16.98 3.00 28.90
C HIS A 18 -16.02 1.80 28.81
N GLY A 19 -14.87 2.01 29.44
CA GLY A 19 -14.18 1.07 30.33
C GLY A 19 -13.77 -0.31 29.75
N TRP A 20 -12.57 -0.41 29.28
CA TRP A 20 -11.85 -1.68 29.07
C TRP A 20 -11.73 -2.47 30.39
N ARG A 21 -12.57 -3.48 30.57
CA ARG A 21 -12.29 -4.63 31.42
C ARG A 21 -12.85 -5.87 30.74
N GLY A 22 -12.01 -6.81 30.35
CA GLY A 22 -12.38 -8.13 29.84
C GLY A 22 -11.93 -8.35 28.39
N ALA A 23 -10.67 -8.72 28.20
CA ALA A 23 -10.05 -8.87 26.88
C ALA A 23 -10.33 -10.22 26.16
N ASN A 24 -11.40 -10.96 26.53
CA ASN A 24 -11.64 -12.29 25.94
C ASN A 24 -13.06 -12.55 25.41
N GLU A 25 -13.95 -11.55 25.30
CA GLU A 25 -15.33 -11.81 24.86
C GLU A 25 -15.82 -10.97 23.68
N LEU A 26 -14.94 -10.22 22.99
CA LEU A 26 -15.32 -9.35 21.86
C LEU A 26 -15.04 -9.97 20.47
N PHE A 27 -14.66 -11.22 20.42
CA PHE A 27 -14.33 -11.90 19.14
C PHE A 27 -15.47 -12.71 18.51
N ASP A 28 -16.63 -12.83 19.15
CA ASP A 28 -17.76 -13.62 18.66
C ASP A 28 -19.01 -12.78 18.34
N LEU A 29 -18.88 -11.70 17.60
CA LEU A 29 -20.04 -11.12 16.94
C LEU A 29 -19.99 -11.44 15.45
N PRO A 30 -20.85 -12.30 14.91
CA PRO A 30 -20.97 -12.51 13.49
C PRO A 30 -21.62 -11.27 12.88
N LEU A 31 -20.84 -10.45 12.19
CA LEU A 31 -21.32 -9.29 11.44
C LEU A 31 -22.12 -9.66 10.17
N PHE A 32 -22.27 -10.95 9.88
CA PHE A 32 -23.11 -11.42 8.78
C PHE A 32 -23.99 -12.58 9.26
N GLY A 33 -25.23 -12.25 9.58
CA GLY A 33 -26.31 -13.25 9.76
C GLY A 33 -26.45 -14.06 8.48
N GLY A 34 -26.56 -15.39 8.64
CA GLY A 34 -26.63 -16.46 7.67
C GLY A 34 -27.14 -16.07 6.27
N LEU A 35 -26.24 -15.76 5.37
CA LEU A 35 -26.47 -15.77 3.93
C LEU A 35 -26.12 -17.16 3.41
N ALA A 36 -26.94 -17.69 2.51
CA ALA A 36 -26.69 -18.90 1.75
C ALA A 36 -25.28 -18.85 1.14
N PRO A 37 -24.61 -20.00 0.90
CA PRO A 37 -23.27 -20.01 0.31
C PRO A 37 -23.28 -19.11 -0.93
N LEU A 38 -22.51 -18.03 -0.85
CA LEU A 38 -22.38 -17.07 -1.94
C LEU A 38 -21.83 -17.81 -3.16
N ASP A 39 -22.54 -17.72 -4.26
CA ASP A 39 -22.11 -18.23 -5.56
C ASP A 39 -20.90 -17.38 -6.00
N HIS A 40 -19.70 -17.83 -5.67
CA HIS A 40 -18.44 -17.14 -5.97
C HIS A 40 -18.31 -16.79 -7.45
N SER A 41 -18.87 -17.61 -8.36
CA SER A 41 -18.82 -17.36 -9.78
C SER A 41 -19.62 -16.12 -10.20
N ARG A 42 -20.77 -15.88 -9.60
CA ARG A 42 -21.60 -14.70 -9.86
C ARG A 42 -21.00 -13.42 -9.29
N MET A 43 -20.38 -13.53 -8.11
CA MET A 43 -19.71 -12.38 -7.47
C MET A 43 -18.49 -11.96 -8.27
N ASP A 44 -17.71 -12.91 -8.78
CA ASP A 44 -16.57 -12.63 -9.66
C ASP A 44 -16.99 -11.95 -10.97
N GLU A 45 -18.08 -12.37 -11.61
CA GLU A 45 -18.60 -11.72 -12.81
C GLU A 45 -19.03 -10.27 -12.58
N GLU A 46 -19.69 -9.99 -11.45
CA GLU A 46 -20.10 -8.61 -11.09
C GLU A 46 -18.88 -7.71 -10.82
N ILE A 47 -17.87 -8.22 -10.14
CA ILE A 47 -16.60 -7.52 -9.89
C ILE A 47 -15.91 -7.20 -11.22
N ILE A 48 -15.80 -8.18 -12.10
CA ILE A 48 -15.17 -8.03 -13.43
C ILE A 48 -15.89 -6.96 -14.24
N LEU A 49 -17.22 -6.98 -14.29
CA LEU A 49 -18.02 -6.00 -15.02
C LEU A 49 -17.82 -4.57 -14.46
N LYS A 50 -17.76 -4.40 -13.14
CA LYS A 50 -17.48 -3.11 -12.51
C LYS A 50 -16.09 -2.60 -12.87
N LEU A 51 -15.08 -3.47 -12.83
CA LEU A 51 -13.71 -3.15 -13.19
C LEU A 51 -13.58 -2.82 -14.69
N GLU A 52 -14.19 -3.61 -15.59
CA GLU A 52 -14.19 -3.32 -17.02
C GLU A 52 -14.82 -1.96 -17.35
N LYS A 53 -15.93 -1.64 -16.70
CA LYS A 53 -16.63 -0.34 -16.89
C LYS A 53 -15.78 0.85 -16.46
N ARG A 54 -15.00 0.71 -15.40
CA ARG A 54 -14.18 1.77 -14.82
C ARG A 54 -12.82 1.92 -15.53
N LEU A 55 -12.08 0.84 -15.61
CA LEU A 55 -10.68 0.84 -16.07
C LEU A 55 -10.56 0.72 -17.59
N GLY A 56 -11.64 0.29 -18.25
CA GLY A 56 -11.64 -0.16 -19.61
C GLY A 56 -11.36 -1.67 -19.72
N ARG A 57 -11.98 -2.25 -20.70
CA ARG A 57 -12.00 -3.70 -20.92
C ARG A 57 -10.63 -4.34 -21.09
N LEU A 58 -9.71 -3.61 -21.74
CA LEU A 58 -8.35 -4.12 -21.97
C LEU A 58 -7.55 -4.25 -20.70
N HIS A 59 -7.50 -3.20 -19.87
CA HIS A 59 -6.74 -3.21 -18.61
C HIS A 59 -7.27 -4.27 -17.64
N ALA A 60 -8.59 -4.29 -17.38
CA ALA A 60 -9.19 -5.25 -16.47
C ALA A 60 -8.91 -6.71 -16.89
N ARG A 61 -9.07 -7.03 -18.19
CA ARG A 61 -8.81 -8.37 -18.70
C ARG A 61 -7.33 -8.76 -18.69
N GLN A 62 -6.45 -7.81 -19.01
CA GLN A 62 -5.01 -8.04 -18.96
C GLN A 62 -4.58 -8.37 -17.52
N ARG A 63 -5.00 -7.56 -16.55
CA ARG A 63 -4.66 -7.77 -15.15
C ARG A 63 -5.18 -9.10 -14.60
N LEU A 64 -6.47 -9.38 -14.80
CA LEU A 64 -7.09 -10.64 -14.36
C LEU A 64 -6.50 -11.87 -15.05
N GLY A 65 -6.19 -11.76 -16.36
CA GLY A 65 -5.56 -12.84 -17.12
C GLY A 65 -4.17 -13.17 -16.59
N ILE A 66 -3.34 -12.15 -16.35
CA ILE A 66 -1.99 -12.33 -15.81
C ILE A 66 -2.06 -12.90 -14.37
N GLU A 67 -2.98 -12.43 -13.51
CA GLU A 67 -3.19 -13.01 -12.19
C GLU A 67 -3.50 -14.51 -12.27
N THR A 68 -4.41 -14.90 -13.17
CA THR A 68 -4.81 -16.30 -13.37
C THR A 68 -3.66 -17.15 -13.93
N ASP A 69 -2.90 -16.62 -14.88
CA ASP A 69 -1.77 -17.33 -15.47
C ASP A 69 -0.64 -17.55 -14.45
N HIS A 70 -0.35 -16.54 -13.61
CA HIS A 70 0.65 -16.66 -12.57
C HIS A 70 0.22 -17.64 -11.45
N GLU A 71 -1.06 -17.62 -11.05
CA GLU A 71 -1.61 -18.58 -10.10
C GLU A 71 -1.52 -20.01 -10.62
N ALA A 72 -1.89 -20.24 -11.89
CA ALA A 72 -1.80 -21.55 -12.52
C ALA A 72 -0.36 -22.08 -12.60
N GLN A 73 0.63 -21.19 -12.81
CA GLN A 73 2.05 -21.59 -12.85
C GLN A 73 2.59 -22.01 -11.50
N LEU A 74 2.12 -21.42 -10.40
CA LEU A 74 2.52 -21.82 -9.05
C LEU A 74 1.96 -23.19 -8.66
N PHE A 75 0.73 -23.50 -9.07
CA PHE A 75 0.06 -24.76 -8.73
C PHE A 75 0.29 -25.88 -9.74
N GLY A 76 0.77 -25.59 -10.95
CA GLY A 76 0.81 -26.51 -12.09
C GLY A 76 2.11 -26.62 -12.85
N GLN A 77 3.25 -26.91 -12.25
CA GLN A 77 4.54 -27.19 -12.91
C GLN A 77 5.34 -25.97 -13.40
N GLY A 78 6.45 -25.70 -12.76
CA GLY A 78 7.54 -24.96 -13.40
C GLY A 78 8.38 -24.10 -12.49
N LEU A 79 9.61 -24.51 -12.37
CA LEU A 79 10.75 -23.89 -11.66
C LEU A 79 11.18 -22.48 -12.15
N ASN A 80 10.36 -21.76 -12.90
CA ASN A 80 10.81 -20.60 -13.69
C ASN A 80 10.46 -19.21 -13.12
N PHE A 81 9.81 -19.11 -11.96
CA PHE A 81 9.62 -17.83 -11.29
C PHE A 81 10.15 -17.88 -9.86
N PHE A 82 11.45 -17.62 -9.70
CA PHE A 82 12.06 -17.39 -8.40
C PHE A 82 11.72 -16.00 -7.88
N HIS A 83 10.51 -15.81 -7.36
CA HIS A 83 10.28 -14.81 -6.33
C HIS A 83 10.55 -15.49 -4.99
N ILE A 84 11.54 -14.99 -4.25
CA ILE A 84 11.95 -15.54 -2.94
C ILE A 84 10.75 -15.58 -1.99
N GLU A 85 9.80 -14.67 -2.14
CA GLU A 85 8.56 -14.53 -1.38
C GLU A 85 7.59 -15.71 -1.53
N ASN A 86 7.59 -16.37 -2.68
CA ASN A 86 6.76 -17.55 -2.96
C ASN A 86 7.46 -18.88 -2.62
N TRP A 87 8.63 -18.81 -2.02
CA TRP A 87 9.38 -20.00 -1.66
C TRP A 87 9.07 -20.43 -0.21
N ASP A 88 8.23 -21.43 -0.03
CA ASP A 88 7.79 -21.97 1.28
C ASP A 88 8.96 -22.29 2.25
N SER A 89 10.14 -22.52 1.74
CA SER A 89 11.34 -22.76 2.56
C SER A 89 12.09 -21.50 2.98
N ALA A 90 11.88 -20.33 2.33
CA ALA A 90 12.61 -19.10 2.64
C ALA A 90 12.34 -18.64 4.08
N GLU A 91 11.09 -18.66 4.51
CA GLU A 91 10.74 -18.36 5.91
C GLU A 91 11.47 -19.25 6.91
N SER A 92 11.49 -20.56 6.64
CA SER A 92 12.13 -21.54 7.51
C SER A 92 13.62 -21.33 7.60
N VAL A 93 14.29 -21.06 6.48
CA VAL A 93 15.75 -20.78 6.42
C VAL A 93 16.08 -19.51 7.21
N ILE A 94 15.36 -18.42 6.98
CA ILE A 94 15.55 -17.15 7.71
C ILE A 94 15.30 -17.35 9.20
N ARG A 95 14.25 -18.07 9.57
CA ARG A 95 13.90 -18.37 10.96
C ARG A 95 15.00 -19.17 11.66
N ILE A 96 15.52 -20.20 11.01
CA ILE A 96 16.63 -21.01 11.54
C ILE A 96 17.88 -20.14 11.71
N ALA A 97 18.27 -19.37 10.71
CA ALA A 97 19.43 -18.48 10.79
C ALA A 97 19.32 -17.48 11.94
N LEU A 98 18.16 -16.84 12.11
CA LEU A 98 17.90 -15.92 13.23
C LEU A 98 17.93 -16.64 14.59
N LYS A 99 17.45 -17.89 14.70
CA LYS A 99 17.51 -18.68 15.93
C LYS A 99 18.95 -19.07 16.26
N LEU A 100 19.73 -19.55 15.28
CA LEU A 100 21.13 -19.93 15.47
C LEU A 100 22.00 -18.77 15.92
N THR A 101 21.70 -17.55 15.45
CA THR A 101 22.41 -16.32 15.87
C THR A 101 21.88 -15.72 17.16
N GLY A 102 20.82 -16.27 17.76
CA GLY A 102 20.16 -15.70 18.96
C GLY A 102 19.37 -14.43 18.71
N LEU A 103 19.21 -13.99 17.45
CA LEU A 103 18.60 -12.72 17.09
C LEU A 103 17.08 -12.81 16.87
N TYR A 104 16.49 -13.99 16.83
CA TYR A 104 15.09 -14.24 16.47
C TYR A 104 14.08 -13.42 17.31
N TRP A 105 14.21 -13.47 18.63
CA TRP A 105 13.27 -12.75 19.52
C TRP A 105 13.41 -11.23 19.44
N ARG A 106 14.64 -10.74 19.20
CA ARG A 106 14.87 -9.32 18.94
C ARG A 106 14.24 -8.90 17.63
N ALA A 107 14.43 -9.69 16.56
CA ALA A 107 13.88 -9.40 15.25
C ALA A 107 12.34 -9.41 15.24
N ARG A 108 11.72 -10.33 15.97
CA ARG A 108 10.25 -10.34 16.14
C ARG A 108 9.72 -9.10 16.85
N ARG A 109 10.31 -8.74 17.98
CA ARG A 109 9.91 -7.52 18.72
C ARG A 109 10.11 -6.26 17.88
N ASN A 110 11.15 -6.22 17.08
CA ASN A 110 11.40 -5.08 16.20
C ASN A 110 10.32 -4.95 15.11
N ALA A 111 9.79 -6.07 14.60
CA ALA A 111 8.73 -6.08 13.59
C ALA A 111 7.41 -5.50 14.08
N GLU A 112 7.19 -5.42 15.39
CA GLU A 112 5.99 -4.84 16.02
C GLU A 112 6.16 -3.36 16.41
N ARG A 113 7.39 -2.80 16.28
CA ARG A 113 7.71 -1.42 16.70
C ARG A 113 7.77 -0.50 15.49
N ILE A 114 6.61 -0.11 15.00
CA ILE A 114 6.50 0.85 13.90
C ILE A 114 6.99 2.22 14.35
N LEU A 115 7.82 2.85 13.53
CA LEU A 115 8.33 4.20 13.77
C LEU A 115 7.56 5.21 12.92
N ILE A 116 7.27 6.37 13.51
CA ILE A 116 6.78 7.53 12.77
C ILE A 116 7.99 8.27 12.22
N LYS A 117 8.05 8.43 10.91
CA LYS A 117 9.07 9.23 10.22
C LYS A 117 8.48 10.56 9.78
N HIS A 118 9.28 11.59 9.84
CA HIS A 118 8.96 12.90 9.29
C HIS A 118 9.90 13.19 8.13
N ASN A 119 9.32 13.49 6.96
CA ASN A 119 10.05 13.80 5.74
C ASN A 119 9.59 15.15 5.20
N GLU A 120 10.42 16.16 5.37
CA GLU A 120 10.16 17.48 4.80
C GLU A 120 10.64 17.52 3.35
N VAL A 121 9.76 17.88 2.43
CA VAL A 121 10.06 17.97 0.98
C VAL A 121 9.71 19.35 0.47
N ARG A 122 10.66 19.96 -0.27
CA ARG A 122 10.56 21.33 -0.76
C ARG A 122 10.45 21.38 -2.28
N PHE A 123 9.45 22.14 -2.75
CA PHE A 123 9.20 22.29 -4.18
C PHE A 123 8.92 23.76 -4.54
N LYS A 124 9.59 24.27 -5.56
CA LYS A 124 9.33 25.63 -6.08
C LYS A 124 7.93 25.73 -6.72
N GLN A 125 7.47 24.65 -7.34
CA GLN A 125 6.19 24.57 -8.05
C GLN A 125 4.99 24.29 -7.14
N LEU A 126 5.19 24.00 -5.85
CA LEU A 126 4.09 23.71 -4.95
C LEU A 126 3.12 24.90 -4.87
N PRO A 127 1.81 24.73 -5.14
CA PRO A 127 0.83 25.81 -4.98
C PRO A 127 0.80 26.33 -3.54
N ARG A 128 0.57 27.63 -3.36
CA ARG A 128 0.62 28.27 -2.02
C ARG A 128 -0.37 27.68 -1.02
N ALA A 129 -1.55 27.27 -1.50
CA ALA A 129 -2.55 26.64 -0.65
C ALA A 129 -2.09 25.31 -0.04
N PHE A 130 -1.03 24.69 -0.59
CA PHE A 130 -0.47 23.43 -0.12
C PHE A 130 0.82 23.60 0.70
N GLU A 131 1.18 24.84 1.09
CA GLU A 131 2.17 25.04 2.14
C GLU A 131 1.73 24.36 3.41
N ASP A 132 2.63 23.64 4.06
CA ASP A 132 2.35 22.83 5.27
C ASP A 132 1.41 21.63 5.06
N PHE A 133 1.07 21.28 3.80
CA PHE A 133 0.23 20.10 3.53
C PHE A 133 0.96 18.82 3.94
N THR A 134 0.31 18.04 4.80
CA THR A 134 0.90 16.83 5.36
C THR A 134 0.25 15.58 4.81
N ILE A 135 1.06 14.68 4.24
CA ILE A 135 0.61 13.40 3.70
C ILE A 135 1.08 12.28 4.64
N LEU A 136 0.13 11.51 5.19
CA LEU A 136 0.44 10.25 5.85
C LEU A 136 0.64 9.16 4.79
N HIS A 137 1.83 8.59 4.73
CA HIS A 137 2.19 7.50 3.83
C HIS A 137 2.35 6.20 4.62
N ILE A 138 1.56 5.20 4.27
CA ILE A 138 1.61 3.85 4.81
C ILE A 138 1.80 2.90 3.63
N SER A 139 2.70 1.93 3.77
CA SER A 139 2.98 0.93 2.74
C SER A 139 3.13 -0.46 3.34
N ASP A 140 2.96 -1.48 2.53
CA ASP A 140 3.29 -2.87 2.85
C ASP A 140 2.68 -3.28 4.20
N LEU A 141 1.37 -3.15 4.30
CA LEU A 141 0.61 -3.45 5.51
C LEU A 141 0.71 -4.93 5.89
N HIS A 142 0.58 -5.83 4.90
CA HIS A 142 0.54 -7.27 5.12
C HIS A 142 -0.28 -7.62 6.38
N VAL A 143 -1.54 -7.15 6.40
CA VAL A 143 -2.39 -7.15 7.60
C VAL A 143 -2.62 -8.53 8.21
N ASP A 144 -2.42 -9.57 7.42
CA ASP A 144 -2.56 -10.99 7.76
C ASP A 144 -1.26 -11.63 8.29
N MET A 145 -0.12 -10.90 8.29
CA MET A 145 1.19 -11.46 8.67
C MET A 145 1.58 -11.20 10.12
N ASN A 146 1.22 -10.05 10.69
CA ASN A 146 1.64 -9.67 12.04
C ASN A 146 0.59 -8.81 12.75
N GLU A 147 -0.28 -9.46 13.51
CA GLU A 147 -1.33 -8.78 14.29
C GLU A 147 -0.77 -7.78 15.32
N GLY A 148 0.40 -8.07 15.92
CA GLY A 148 1.05 -7.16 16.87
C GLY A 148 1.46 -5.84 16.22
N ALA A 149 1.99 -5.90 14.98
CA ALA A 149 2.31 -4.70 14.21
C ALA A 149 1.04 -3.91 13.85
N MET A 150 -0.03 -4.59 13.45
CA MET A 150 -1.29 -3.93 13.10
C MET A 150 -1.97 -3.26 14.30
N ARG A 151 -1.94 -3.87 15.48
CA ARG A 151 -2.41 -3.22 16.72
C ARG A 151 -1.62 -1.95 17.03
N HIS A 152 -0.28 -2.03 16.96
CA HIS A 152 0.56 -0.85 17.18
C HIS A 152 0.35 0.24 16.12
N LEU A 153 0.12 -0.15 14.84
CA LEU A 153 -0.23 0.79 13.79
C LEU A 153 -1.51 1.57 14.13
N VAL A 154 -2.56 0.86 14.52
CA VAL A 154 -3.86 1.46 14.90
C VAL A 154 -3.70 2.44 16.07
N GLU A 155 -2.91 2.09 17.08
CA GLU A 155 -2.60 2.98 18.22
C GLU A 155 -1.88 4.25 17.74
N LEU A 156 -0.93 4.14 16.80
CA LEU A 156 -0.16 5.28 16.31
C LEU A 156 -0.98 6.22 15.44
N VAL A 157 -1.75 5.69 14.47
CA VAL A 157 -2.42 6.51 13.45
C VAL A 157 -3.57 7.33 14.01
N GLY A 158 -4.20 6.88 15.11
CA GLY A 158 -5.33 7.57 15.72
C GLY A 158 -5.00 8.95 16.28
N ASP A 159 -3.73 9.18 16.65
CA ASP A 159 -3.26 10.44 17.24
C ASP A 159 -2.57 11.36 16.20
N LEU A 160 -2.44 10.92 14.93
CA LEU A 160 -1.75 11.70 13.91
C LEU A 160 -2.66 12.71 13.23
N SER A 161 -2.11 13.88 12.96
CA SER A 161 -2.75 14.93 12.17
C SER A 161 -2.11 14.98 10.77
N TYR A 162 -2.94 14.88 9.74
CA TYR A 162 -2.54 14.95 8.34
C TYR A 162 -3.70 15.42 7.47
N ASP A 163 -3.41 15.89 6.26
CA ASP A 163 -4.41 16.37 5.30
C ASP A 163 -4.86 15.30 4.30
N LEU A 164 -4.02 14.28 4.09
CA LEU A 164 -4.22 13.20 3.11
C LEU A 164 -3.53 11.93 3.60
N CYS A 165 -4.19 10.78 3.44
CA CYS A 165 -3.56 9.47 3.63
C CYS A 165 -3.34 8.78 2.29
N VAL A 166 -2.14 8.19 2.08
CA VAL A 166 -1.83 7.39 0.91
C VAL A 166 -1.32 6.01 1.31
N LEU A 167 -1.81 4.99 0.61
CA LEU A 167 -1.46 3.59 0.82
C LEU A 167 -0.78 3.06 -0.44
N THR A 168 0.48 2.64 -0.36
CA THR A 168 1.23 2.24 -1.55
C THR A 168 1.32 0.72 -1.75
N GLY A 169 0.21 0.01 -1.47
CA GLY A 169 0.05 -1.40 -1.84
C GLY A 169 0.59 -2.39 -0.82
N ASP A 170 0.52 -3.66 -1.21
CA ASP A 170 0.82 -4.83 -0.40
C ASP A 170 0.01 -4.87 0.89
N TYR A 171 -1.31 -4.93 0.70
CA TYR A 171 -2.25 -5.05 1.82
C TYR A 171 -2.22 -6.44 2.45
N ARG A 172 -1.96 -7.50 1.66
CA ARG A 172 -1.88 -8.89 2.12
C ARG A 172 -0.48 -9.47 2.01
N GLY A 173 -0.22 -10.56 2.76
CA GLY A 173 1.08 -11.24 2.76
C GLY A 173 1.22 -12.31 1.68
N LYS A 174 0.10 -12.91 1.23
CA LYS A 174 0.10 -13.96 0.19
C LYS A 174 -0.36 -13.39 -1.13
N THR A 175 0.38 -13.65 -2.20
CA THR A 175 0.04 -13.18 -3.56
C THR A 175 -1.23 -13.83 -4.11
N PHE A 176 -1.53 -15.08 -3.72
CA PHE A 176 -2.66 -15.88 -4.23
C PHE A 176 -3.52 -16.45 -3.10
N GLY A 177 -4.71 -16.91 -3.47
CA GLY A 177 -5.66 -17.49 -2.55
C GLY A 177 -6.68 -16.49 -1.98
N PRO A 178 -7.46 -16.89 -0.96
CA PRO A 178 -8.51 -16.07 -0.37
C PRO A 178 -7.98 -14.74 0.16
N PHE A 179 -8.81 -13.70 0.11
CA PHE A 179 -8.44 -12.34 0.54
C PHE A 179 -9.44 -11.69 1.51
N GLU A 180 -10.46 -12.42 1.93
CA GLU A 180 -11.51 -11.93 2.81
C GLU A 180 -10.93 -11.49 4.16
N GLU A 181 -10.05 -12.30 4.76
CA GLU A 181 -9.34 -11.94 6.00
C GLU A 181 -8.50 -10.67 5.86
N THR A 182 -7.94 -10.45 4.66
CA THR A 182 -7.21 -9.22 4.37
C THR A 182 -8.15 -8.02 4.35
N LEU A 183 -9.34 -8.13 3.73
CA LEU A 183 -10.32 -7.06 3.74
C LEU A 183 -10.76 -6.71 5.17
N ASP A 184 -10.98 -7.71 6.03
CA ASP A 184 -11.27 -7.51 7.45
C ASP A 184 -10.10 -6.81 8.18
N GLY A 185 -8.86 -7.19 7.85
CA GLY A 185 -7.65 -6.55 8.37
C GLY A 185 -7.55 -5.08 7.95
N ILE A 186 -7.80 -4.79 6.68
CA ILE A 186 -7.84 -3.42 6.14
C ILE A 186 -8.94 -2.61 6.83
N ALA A 187 -10.13 -3.19 7.01
CA ALA A 187 -11.24 -2.50 7.67
C ALA A 187 -10.89 -2.06 9.11
N ARG A 188 -10.17 -2.92 9.86
CA ARG A 188 -9.69 -2.58 11.20
C ARG A 188 -8.73 -1.38 11.19
N VAL A 189 -7.76 -1.35 10.28
CA VAL A 189 -6.84 -0.22 10.13
C VAL A 189 -7.58 1.03 9.66
N ARG A 190 -8.46 0.88 8.65
CA ARG A 190 -9.25 1.97 8.06
C ARG A 190 -10.12 2.72 9.08
N ALA A 191 -10.65 2.01 10.06
CA ALA A 191 -11.50 2.61 11.10
C ALA A 191 -10.78 3.72 11.91
N HIS A 192 -9.45 3.76 11.88
CA HIS A 192 -8.61 4.73 12.59
C HIS A 192 -7.93 5.76 11.66
N LEU A 193 -8.19 5.70 10.35
CA LEU A 193 -7.65 6.65 9.38
C LEU A 193 -8.69 7.73 9.02
N HIS A 194 -8.21 8.97 8.81
CA HIS A 194 -9.03 10.10 8.38
C HIS A 194 -9.02 10.25 6.86
N GLU A 195 -10.16 10.58 6.29
CA GLU A 195 -10.29 10.88 4.86
C GLU A 195 -9.72 12.28 4.52
N PRO A 196 -9.26 12.47 3.26
CA PRO A 196 -9.33 11.52 2.14
C PRO A 196 -8.22 10.47 2.18
N ILE A 197 -8.51 9.24 1.67
CA ILE A 197 -7.57 8.14 1.60
C ILE A 197 -7.49 7.63 0.16
N TYR A 198 -6.28 7.58 -0.39
CA TYR A 198 -6.00 7.02 -1.71
C TYR A 198 -5.01 5.87 -1.60
N GLY A 199 -5.08 4.93 -2.53
CA GLY A 199 -4.13 3.83 -2.57
C GLY A 199 -3.83 3.33 -3.97
N VAL A 200 -2.80 2.49 -4.06
CA VAL A 200 -2.49 1.68 -5.24
C VAL A 200 -2.39 0.22 -4.81
N LEU A 201 -2.36 -0.70 -5.76
CA LEU A 201 -2.12 -2.12 -5.47
C LEU A 201 -0.63 -2.44 -5.54
N GLY A 202 -0.21 -3.42 -4.74
CA GLY A 202 1.11 -4.02 -4.79
C GLY A 202 1.12 -5.37 -5.52
N ASN A 203 2.29 -6.01 -5.51
CA ASN A 203 2.50 -7.29 -6.17
C ASN A 203 1.84 -8.48 -5.43
N HIS A 204 1.49 -8.31 -4.17
CA HIS A 204 0.71 -9.31 -3.43
C HIS A 204 -0.81 -9.13 -3.60
N ASP A 205 -1.28 -7.99 -4.13
CA ASP A 205 -2.68 -7.66 -4.14
C ASP A 205 -3.39 -8.13 -5.41
N THR A 206 -4.56 -8.71 -5.28
CA THR A 206 -5.43 -9.00 -6.41
C THR A 206 -6.35 -7.82 -6.71
N ILE A 207 -6.58 -7.54 -7.99
CA ILE A 207 -7.53 -6.50 -8.42
C ILE A 207 -8.96 -6.79 -7.93
N ARG A 208 -9.28 -8.04 -7.60
CA ARG A 208 -10.58 -8.44 -7.05
C ARG A 208 -10.88 -7.82 -5.68
N MET A 209 -9.84 -7.39 -4.93
CA MET A 209 -10.01 -6.70 -3.65
C MET A 209 -10.53 -5.26 -3.80
N VAL A 210 -10.33 -4.65 -4.96
CA VAL A 210 -10.61 -3.21 -5.19
C VAL A 210 -12.01 -2.79 -4.79
N PRO A 211 -13.10 -3.49 -5.21
CA PRO A 211 -14.45 -3.09 -4.80
C PRO A 211 -14.67 -3.13 -3.28
N GLY A 212 -14.07 -4.12 -2.59
CA GLY A 212 -14.14 -4.23 -1.14
C GLY A 212 -13.39 -3.09 -0.44
N ILE A 213 -12.19 -2.76 -0.90
CA ILE A 213 -11.37 -1.66 -0.37
C ILE A 213 -12.06 -0.30 -0.61
N GLU A 214 -12.63 -0.10 -1.81
CA GLU A 214 -13.34 1.16 -2.12
C GLU A 214 -14.65 1.31 -1.36
N ALA A 215 -15.33 0.21 -1.03
CA ALA A 215 -16.51 0.24 -0.17
C ALA A 215 -16.19 0.76 1.25
N MET A 216 -14.94 0.67 1.69
CA MET A 216 -14.46 1.22 2.96
C MET A 216 -14.08 2.72 2.85
N GLY A 217 -14.21 3.36 1.68
CA GLY A 217 -13.83 4.76 1.47
C GLY A 217 -12.34 4.98 1.16
N ILE A 218 -11.63 3.94 0.72
CA ILE A 218 -10.25 4.05 0.22
C ILE A 218 -10.30 4.05 -1.30
N ARG A 219 -9.94 5.15 -1.95
CA ARG A 219 -9.94 5.25 -3.41
C ARG A 219 -8.67 4.61 -3.97
N ILE A 220 -8.79 3.51 -4.71
CA ILE A 220 -7.67 2.85 -5.37
C ILE A 220 -7.46 3.44 -6.76
N LEU A 221 -6.26 3.91 -7.04
CA LEU A 221 -5.85 4.47 -8.34
C LEU A 221 -5.16 3.37 -9.16
N LEU A 222 -5.73 3.05 -10.33
CA LEU A 222 -5.27 2.00 -11.24
C LEU A 222 -4.98 2.61 -12.62
N ASN A 223 -3.80 3.21 -12.77
CA ASN A 223 -3.42 4.03 -13.91
C ASN A 223 -4.39 5.21 -14.08
N GLU A 224 -4.67 5.90 -12.99
CA GLU A 224 -5.64 6.97 -12.86
C GLU A 224 -5.04 8.17 -12.12
N CYS A 225 -5.67 9.33 -12.25
CA CYS A 225 -5.29 10.56 -11.57
C CYS A 225 -6.51 11.23 -10.95
N GLU A 226 -6.32 11.79 -9.76
CA GLU A 226 -7.31 12.62 -9.06
C GLU A 226 -6.73 13.99 -8.74
N ALA A 227 -7.56 15.03 -8.78
CA ALA A 227 -7.16 16.37 -8.38
C ALA A 227 -7.53 16.59 -6.91
N ILE A 228 -6.51 16.86 -6.08
CA ILE A 228 -6.70 17.27 -4.69
C ILE A 228 -6.83 18.79 -4.67
N VAL A 229 -7.98 19.28 -4.23
CA VAL A 229 -8.32 20.71 -4.25
C VAL A 229 -8.25 21.31 -2.85
N ARG A 230 -7.58 22.47 -2.73
CA ARG A 230 -7.53 23.26 -1.50
C ARG A 230 -7.73 24.74 -1.84
N GLY A 231 -8.90 25.25 -1.50
CA GLY A 231 -9.30 26.60 -1.95
C GLY A 231 -9.51 26.64 -3.47
N ASP A 232 -8.83 27.55 -4.13
CA ASP A 232 -8.84 27.73 -5.59
C ASP A 232 -7.68 27.00 -6.30
N GLN A 233 -6.82 26.32 -5.56
CA GLN A 233 -5.62 25.65 -6.06
C GLN A 233 -5.75 24.14 -5.98
N ARG A 234 -4.94 23.46 -6.77
CA ARG A 234 -4.93 21.98 -6.83
C ARG A 234 -3.54 21.42 -7.00
N ILE A 235 -3.39 20.17 -6.59
CA ILE A 235 -2.28 19.28 -6.94
C ILE A 235 -2.86 18.01 -7.55
N HIS A 236 -2.07 17.28 -8.31
CA HIS A 236 -2.50 16.05 -8.96
C HIS A 236 -1.90 14.85 -8.23
N LEU A 237 -2.75 13.89 -7.88
CA LEU A 237 -2.36 12.62 -7.29
C LEU A 237 -2.65 11.51 -8.30
N ALA A 238 -1.61 11.01 -8.94
CA ALA A 238 -1.69 9.88 -9.85
C ALA A 238 -1.30 8.59 -9.15
N GLY A 239 -1.88 7.48 -9.56
CA GLY A 239 -1.50 6.16 -9.11
C GLY A 239 -1.46 5.18 -10.26
N ILE A 240 -0.48 4.30 -10.26
CA ILE A 240 -0.34 3.23 -11.26
C ILE A 240 -0.63 1.86 -10.64
N ASP A 241 -1.07 0.93 -11.48
CA ASP A 241 -1.16 -0.49 -11.14
C ASP A 241 0.24 -1.11 -11.02
N ASP A 242 0.35 -2.34 -10.56
CA ASP A 242 1.64 -2.96 -10.26
C ASP A 242 2.60 -3.00 -11.46
N ALA A 243 3.77 -2.39 -11.26
CA ALA A 243 4.85 -2.30 -12.22
C ALA A 243 5.96 -3.35 -12.01
N HIS A 244 5.89 -4.12 -10.90
CA HIS A 244 6.92 -5.09 -10.55
C HIS A 244 6.59 -6.50 -11.06
N TYR A 245 5.52 -7.08 -10.56
CA TYR A 245 5.15 -8.48 -10.77
C TYR A 245 4.19 -8.66 -11.94
N PHE A 246 3.06 -7.96 -11.91
CA PHE A 246 2.03 -8.05 -12.97
C PHE A 246 2.35 -7.18 -14.19
N ARG A 247 3.13 -6.11 -14.01
CA ARG A 247 3.63 -5.22 -15.08
C ARG A 247 2.53 -4.67 -15.97
N VAL A 248 1.47 -4.18 -15.33
CA VAL A 248 0.29 -3.58 -15.97
C VAL A 248 0.19 -2.08 -15.69
N ASP A 249 1.29 -1.50 -15.23
CA ASP A 249 1.44 -0.06 -15.08
C ASP A 249 1.30 0.67 -16.42
N ASN A 250 0.65 1.83 -16.36
CA ASN A 250 0.54 2.72 -17.51
C ASN A 250 0.64 4.17 -17.04
N ILE A 251 1.88 4.67 -16.98
CA ILE A 251 2.17 6.01 -16.52
C ILE A 251 1.62 7.09 -17.46
N GLU A 252 1.57 6.83 -18.76
CA GLU A 252 1.00 7.75 -19.75
C GLU A 252 -0.49 7.98 -19.48
N LYS A 253 -1.25 6.90 -19.24
CA LYS A 253 -2.66 6.98 -18.88
C LYS A 253 -2.85 7.70 -17.55
N ALA A 254 -2.04 7.38 -16.53
CA ALA A 254 -2.09 8.02 -15.22
C ALA A 254 -1.80 9.53 -15.29
N ALA A 255 -0.88 9.95 -16.18
CA ALA A 255 -0.51 11.35 -16.34
C ALA A 255 -1.39 12.13 -17.34
N SER A 256 -2.22 11.45 -18.14
CA SER A 256 -2.94 12.04 -19.29
C SER A 256 -3.85 13.22 -18.97
N GLN A 257 -4.30 13.36 -17.72
CA GLN A 257 -5.16 14.46 -17.27
C GLN A 257 -4.41 15.55 -16.49
N ILE A 258 -3.09 15.43 -16.35
CA ILE A 258 -2.27 16.39 -15.62
C ILE A 258 -1.80 17.47 -16.61
N PRO A 259 -2.18 18.74 -16.42
CA PRO A 259 -1.70 19.82 -17.28
C PRO A 259 -0.19 20.02 -17.10
N ASP A 260 0.47 20.43 -18.19
CA ASP A 260 1.91 20.71 -18.16
C ASP A 260 2.26 21.75 -17.09
N GLY A 261 3.27 21.43 -16.29
CA GLY A 261 3.81 22.32 -15.26
C GLY A 261 3.00 22.36 -13.95
N GLU A 262 1.88 21.66 -13.83
CA GLU A 262 1.17 21.52 -12.57
C GLU A 262 1.85 20.53 -11.63
N PHE A 263 1.74 20.79 -10.32
CA PHE A 263 2.37 19.96 -9.31
C PHE A 263 1.68 18.59 -9.22
N SER A 264 2.48 17.54 -9.30
CA SER A 264 1.99 16.17 -9.34
C SER A 264 2.77 15.20 -8.47
N ILE A 265 2.04 14.28 -7.85
CA ILE A 265 2.55 13.18 -7.02
C ILE A 265 2.15 11.87 -7.69
N LEU A 266 3.11 10.95 -7.80
CA LEU A 266 2.85 9.60 -8.27
C LEU A 266 2.89 8.61 -7.11
N LEU A 267 1.86 7.80 -6.98
CA LEU A 267 1.85 6.62 -6.14
C LEU A 267 2.20 5.40 -7.00
N SER A 268 3.17 4.65 -6.57
CA SER A 268 3.53 3.35 -7.14
C SER A 268 3.92 2.42 -6.02
N HIS A 269 3.52 1.14 -6.09
CA HIS A 269 3.98 0.20 -5.09
C HIS A 269 5.51 0.06 -5.12
N THR A 270 6.08 -0.17 -6.29
CA THR A 270 7.54 -0.29 -6.46
C THR A 270 8.21 1.02 -6.88
N PRO A 271 9.44 1.32 -6.40
CA PRO A 271 10.23 2.45 -6.88
C PRO A 271 10.90 2.21 -8.25
N GLU A 272 10.78 1.03 -8.86
CA GLU A 272 11.49 0.65 -10.09
C GLU A 272 11.20 1.56 -11.28
N ILE A 273 10.01 2.17 -11.31
CA ILE A 273 9.57 3.11 -12.36
C ILE A 273 10.14 4.53 -12.20
N TYR A 274 11.11 4.75 -11.32
CA TYR A 274 11.62 6.09 -11.02
C TYR A 274 12.12 6.89 -12.23
N ARG A 275 12.68 6.20 -13.26
CA ARG A 275 13.13 6.86 -14.49
C ARG A 275 11.94 7.34 -15.30
N GLN A 276 10.96 6.48 -15.52
CA GLN A 276 9.74 6.79 -16.27
C GLN A 276 8.98 7.94 -15.58
N ALA A 277 8.83 7.88 -14.25
CA ALA A 277 8.18 8.89 -13.45
C ALA A 277 8.89 10.27 -13.56
N ALA A 278 10.22 10.28 -13.50
CA ALA A 278 11.00 11.50 -13.65
C ALA A 278 10.87 12.10 -15.06
N HIS A 279 10.88 11.27 -16.11
CA HIS A 279 10.69 11.72 -17.49
C HIS A 279 9.24 12.12 -17.80
N ALA A 280 8.26 11.62 -17.05
CA ALA A 280 6.87 12.07 -17.08
C ALA A 280 6.64 13.36 -16.26
N ASN A 281 7.71 13.98 -15.75
CA ASN A 281 7.70 15.24 -14.98
C ASN A 281 6.93 15.21 -13.66
N PHE A 282 6.77 14.06 -13.02
CA PHE A 282 6.26 14.02 -11.66
C PHE A 282 7.21 14.72 -10.70
N ASN A 283 6.67 15.45 -9.73
CA ASN A 283 7.45 16.17 -8.72
C ASN A 283 7.85 15.27 -7.56
N LEU A 284 6.94 14.40 -7.13
CA LEU A 284 7.13 13.47 -6.00
C LEU A 284 6.69 12.05 -6.38
N LEU A 285 7.52 11.06 -6.06
CA LEU A 285 7.18 9.63 -6.13
C LEU A 285 7.14 9.04 -4.73
N LEU A 286 6.01 8.44 -4.33
CA LEU A 286 5.86 7.69 -3.08
C LEU A 286 5.70 6.21 -3.38
N SER A 287 6.52 5.37 -2.75
CA SER A 287 6.57 3.92 -3.00
C SER A 287 6.93 3.12 -1.75
N GLY A 288 6.80 1.79 -1.83
CA GLY A 288 7.14 0.80 -0.82
C GLY A 288 7.92 -0.38 -1.40
N HIS A 289 7.36 -1.60 -1.25
CA HIS A 289 7.80 -2.86 -1.85
C HIS A 289 9.09 -3.46 -1.28
N THR A 290 10.15 -2.68 -1.18
CA THR A 290 11.50 -3.18 -0.88
C THR A 290 11.69 -3.66 0.56
N HIS A 291 10.78 -3.29 1.45
CA HIS A 291 10.93 -3.45 2.91
C HIS A 291 12.27 -2.94 3.48
N GLY A 292 13.03 -2.15 2.69
CA GLY A 292 14.40 -1.76 3.01
C GLY A 292 15.34 -2.96 3.22
N GLY A 293 14.95 -4.13 2.68
CA GLY A 293 15.61 -5.42 2.87
C GLY A 293 15.25 -6.14 4.17
N GLN A 294 14.38 -5.59 5.01
CA GLN A 294 13.78 -6.19 6.22
C GLN A 294 14.78 -6.75 7.25
N ILE A 295 15.70 -7.62 6.81
CA ILE A 295 16.82 -8.17 7.60
C ILE A 295 18.11 -7.55 7.09
N CYS A 296 18.65 -6.60 7.86
CA CYS A 296 19.83 -5.83 7.50
C CYS A 296 21.01 -6.10 8.42
N LEU A 297 22.21 -5.93 7.89
CA LEU A 297 23.44 -5.83 8.68
C LEU A 297 23.43 -4.54 9.52
N PRO A 298 24.34 -4.39 10.53
CA PRO A 298 24.52 -3.14 11.23
C PRO A 298 24.70 -1.95 10.28
N GLY A 299 24.08 -0.81 10.60
CA GLY A 299 24.07 0.35 9.71
C GLY A 299 22.96 0.31 8.65
N SER A 300 21.93 -0.53 8.83
CA SER A 300 20.77 -0.67 7.91
C SER A 300 21.19 -1.08 6.49
N ILE A 301 22.28 -1.83 6.37
CA ILE A 301 22.75 -2.34 5.08
C ILE A 301 21.92 -3.56 4.70
N PRO A 302 21.06 -3.51 3.66
CA PRO A 302 20.23 -4.63 3.27
C PRO A 302 21.08 -5.82 2.79
N ILE A 303 20.74 -7.02 3.23
CA ILE A 303 21.32 -8.26 2.71
C ILE A 303 20.83 -8.46 1.28
N THR A 304 19.53 -8.36 1.09
CA THR A 304 18.84 -8.40 -0.21
C THR A 304 17.87 -7.25 -0.33
N LEU A 305 17.58 -6.83 -1.54
CA LEU A 305 16.42 -5.99 -1.89
C LEU A 305 15.71 -6.73 -3.01
N ASP A 306 14.42 -6.92 -2.87
CA ASP A 306 13.60 -7.54 -3.92
C ASP A 306 13.21 -6.50 -4.96
N SER A 307 14.22 -6.01 -5.68
CA SER A 307 14.03 -4.95 -6.67
C SER A 307 15.27 -4.75 -7.52
N VAL A 308 15.06 -4.47 -8.81
CA VAL A 308 16.14 -4.14 -9.77
C VAL A 308 16.37 -2.63 -9.79
N LEU A 309 16.99 -2.10 -8.74
CA LEU A 309 17.25 -0.66 -8.61
C LEU A 309 18.58 -0.39 -7.86
N PRO A 310 19.16 0.84 -7.99
CA PRO A 310 20.27 1.24 -7.15
C PRO A 310 19.89 1.19 -5.67
N ARG A 311 20.68 0.52 -4.82
CA ARG A 311 20.39 0.31 -3.39
C ARG A 311 19.97 1.57 -2.64
N ARG A 312 20.51 2.74 -3.00
CA ARG A 312 20.17 4.02 -2.39
C ARG A 312 18.71 4.45 -2.59
N LEU A 313 17.99 3.87 -3.56
CA LEU A 313 16.59 4.15 -3.83
C LEU A 313 15.65 3.18 -3.10
N GLY A 314 16.19 2.18 -2.42
CA GLY A 314 15.41 1.14 -1.76
C GLY A 314 14.89 1.49 -0.37
N ALA A 315 15.19 2.67 0.19
CA ALA A 315 14.66 3.10 1.49
C ALA A 315 14.87 4.60 1.69
N GLY A 316 13.87 5.25 2.31
CA GLY A 316 13.92 6.67 2.68
C GLY A 316 13.86 7.62 1.50
N ALA A 317 14.29 8.87 1.74
CA ALA A 317 14.25 9.94 0.74
C ALA A 317 15.41 9.83 -0.26
N TRP A 318 15.12 10.09 -1.52
CA TRP A 318 16.08 10.12 -2.61
C TRP A 318 15.66 11.12 -3.69
N GLN A 319 16.53 11.38 -4.64
CA GLN A 319 16.27 12.28 -5.77
C GLN A 319 16.76 11.65 -7.07
N HIS A 320 15.99 11.85 -8.15
CA HIS A 320 16.37 11.52 -9.50
C HIS A 320 15.93 12.65 -10.44
N HIS A 321 16.91 13.33 -11.08
CA HIS A 321 16.70 14.58 -11.78
C HIS A 321 16.00 15.63 -10.89
N ASN A 322 14.87 16.16 -11.34
CA ASN A 322 14.08 17.15 -10.59
C ASN A 322 13.01 16.52 -9.70
N MET A 323 12.82 15.19 -9.79
CA MET A 323 11.86 14.47 -8.99
C MET A 323 12.46 14.05 -7.65
N ILE A 324 11.74 14.32 -6.58
CA ILE A 324 12.00 13.73 -5.25
C ILE A 324 11.25 12.40 -5.16
N GLY A 325 11.87 11.41 -4.56
CA GLY A 325 11.23 10.15 -4.26
C GLY A 325 11.37 9.76 -2.80
N TYR A 326 10.46 8.93 -2.34
CA TYR A 326 10.54 8.29 -1.04
C TYR A 326 10.11 6.83 -1.16
N THR A 327 10.96 5.94 -0.68
CA THR A 327 10.64 4.52 -0.59
C THR A 327 10.47 4.15 0.87
N SER A 328 9.23 3.87 1.27
CA SER A 328 8.90 3.38 2.61
C SER A 328 9.47 1.96 2.79
N VAL A 329 9.94 1.68 3.99
CA VAL A 329 10.32 0.31 4.36
C VAL A 329 9.13 -0.51 4.85
N GLY A 330 7.92 0.05 4.80
CA GLY A 330 6.68 -0.63 5.11
C GLY A 330 6.35 -0.71 6.60
N ALA A 331 5.05 -0.78 6.91
CA ALA A 331 4.51 -0.93 8.26
C ALA A 331 4.45 -2.40 8.71
N GLY A 332 4.25 -3.32 7.77
CA GLY A 332 4.20 -4.77 8.01
C GLY A 332 5.55 -5.46 7.83
N SER A 333 5.48 -6.74 7.50
CA SER A 333 6.64 -7.58 7.19
C SER A 333 6.25 -8.61 6.15
N SER A 334 7.11 -8.86 5.16
CA SER A 334 6.95 -9.92 4.16
C SER A 334 7.68 -11.20 4.60
N ILE A 335 7.26 -12.35 4.10
CA ILE A 335 7.87 -13.70 4.31
C ILE A 335 7.86 -14.13 5.78
N ILE A 336 8.42 -13.35 6.69
CA ILE A 336 8.53 -13.64 8.11
C ILE A 336 8.26 -12.38 8.94
N ALA A 337 7.46 -12.51 10.02
CA ALA A 337 7.22 -11.42 10.97
C ALA A 337 8.48 -11.14 11.83
N ALA A 338 9.52 -10.62 11.19
CA ALA A 338 10.82 -10.31 11.81
C ALA A 338 11.52 -9.16 11.09
N ARG A 339 12.04 -8.19 11.84
CA ARG A 339 12.80 -7.05 11.34
C ARG A 339 14.11 -6.89 12.11
N LEU A 340 15.22 -6.77 11.40
CA LEU A 340 16.53 -6.58 12.03
C LEU A 340 17.28 -5.41 11.38
N ASN A 341 17.64 -4.40 12.20
CA ASN A 341 18.31 -3.16 11.78
C ASN A 341 17.57 -2.40 10.66
N CYS A 342 16.29 -2.69 10.47
CA CYS A 342 15.38 -2.03 9.55
C CYS A 342 13.97 -2.04 10.20
N PRO A 343 13.70 -1.15 11.17
CA PRO A 343 12.40 -1.10 11.83
C PRO A 343 11.30 -0.72 10.84
N PRO A 344 10.07 -1.23 11.01
CA PRO A 344 8.95 -0.81 10.19
C PRO A 344 8.61 0.66 10.44
N GLU A 345 7.97 1.31 9.46
CA GLU A 345 7.66 2.73 9.53
C GLU A 345 6.33 3.11 8.90
N ILE A 346 5.81 4.24 9.33
CA ILE A 346 4.86 5.10 8.62
C ILE A 346 5.48 6.48 8.51
N THR A 347 5.15 7.23 7.45
CA THR A 347 5.84 8.49 7.16
C THR A 347 4.86 9.65 7.00
N LEU A 348 5.13 10.75 7.69
CA LEU A 348 4.48 12.05 7.46
C LEU A 348 5.36 12.88 6.52
N HIS A 349 4.88 13.10 5.30
CA HIS A 349 5.54 13.98 4.34
C HIS A 349 4.98 15.39 4.49
N HIS A 350 5.83 16.34 4.88
CA HIS A 350 5.47 17.74 5.02
C HIS A 350 5.88 18.48 3.74
N LEU A 351 4.89 18.88 2.95
CA LEU A 351 5.14 19.64 1.71
C LEU A 351 5.42 21.10 2.03
N ARG A 352 6.52 21.64 1.49
CA ARG A 352 6.96 23.01 1.66
C ARG A 352 7.24 23.66 0.33
N ARG A 353 6.99 24.95 0.24
CA ARG A 353 7.51 25.75 -0.87
C ARG A 353 8.99 26.05 -0.63
N GLY A 354 9.80 25.81 -1.66
CA GLY A 354 11.24 26.02 -1.63
C GLY A 354 11.71 27.20 -2.47
#